data_9ed44886777ed11dbaef4f53fcfc8ead
#
_entry.id   9ed44886777ed11dbaef4f53fcfc8ead
#
_cell.length_a   1.000
_cell.length_b   1.000
_cell.length_c   1.000
_cell.angle_alpha   90.00
_cell.angle_beta   90.00
_cell.angle_gamma   90.00
#
_symmetry.space_group_name_H-M   'P 1'
#
loop_
_entity.id
_entity.type
_entity.pdbx_description
1 polymer ?
#
loop_
_entity_poly.entity_id
_entity_poly.type
_entity_poly.pdbx_seq_one_letter_code
_entity_poly.pdbx_strand_id
1 'polypeptide(L)'
;MNRASKAQELFNQGYACSQAVILAFSDLIDIDSEKLSKLVLPLGGGLGRLRLTCGAINSMSMVIGILFSNSESNEENKNNTYAIVQELVNRFIEENKTINCAELLKQAELEVQIGGKAEERTSEYYKKRPCGKIVYSVAKILEEFLKEKEVI
;
A
#
# COMPACT_ATOMS: atom_id res chain seq x y z
N MET A 1 -14.41 10.31 8.28
CA MET A 1 -13.06 10.26 7.67
C MET A 1 -13.07 9.24 6.57
N ASN A 2 -12.61 9.60 5.39
CA ASN A 2 -12.47 8.65 4.30
C ASN A 2 -11.25 7.72 4.52
N ARG A 3 -11.15 6.65 3.74
CA ARG A 3 -10.09 5.64 3.93
C ARG A 3 -8.71 6.18 3.57
N ALA A 4 -8.62 7.07 2.60
CA ALA A 4 -7.35 7.70 2.23
C ALA A 4 -6.80 8.54 3.39
N SER A 5 -7.64 9.35 4.01
CA SER A 5 -7.25 10.14 5.20
C SER A 5 -6.89 9.25 6.38
N LYS A 6 -7.64 8.16 6.59
CA LYS A 6 -7.35 7.19 7.64
C LYS A 6 -6.00 6.52 7.44
N ALA A 7 -5.68 6.11 6.22
CA ALA A 7 -4.39 5.51 5.91
C ALA A 7 -3.24 6.49 6.15
N GLN A 8 -3.38 7.73 5.72
CA GLN A 8 -2.37 8.76 5.96
C GLN A 8 -2.17 9.03 7.44
N GLU A 9 -3.26 9.11 8.21
CA GLU A 9 -3.19 9.28 9.66
C GLU A 9 -2.44 8.12 10.34
N LEU A 10 -2.73 6.88 9.95
CA LEU A 10 -2.03 5.70 10.47
C LEU A 10 -0.55 5.77 10.16
N PHE A 11 -0.18 6.16 8.94
CA PHE A 11 1.22 6.37 8.59
C PHE A 11 1.88 7.41 9.51
N ASN A 12 1.19 8.52 9.76
CA ASN A 12 1.68 9.59 10.63
C ASN A 12 1.77 9.17 12.11
N GLN A 13 1.07 8.10 12.49
CA GLN A 13 1.16 7.50 13.82
C GLN A 13 2.31 6.50 13.97
N GLY A 14 3.10 6.30 12.91
CA GLY A 14 4.29 5.43 12.96
C GLY A 14 4.15 4.08 12.27
N TYR A 15 2.98 3.75 11.73
CA TYR A 15 2.80 2.49 10.98
C TYR A 15 3.61 2.51 9.69
N ALA A 16 4.10 1.36 9.25
CA ALA A 16 4.71 1.23 7.93
C ALA A 16 3.67 1.52 6.84
N CYS A 17 4.13 1.94 5.65
CA CYS A 17 3.24 2.22 4.52
C CYS A 17 2.32 1.04 4.19
N SER A 18 2.84 -0.19 4.27
CA SER A 18 2.06 -1.41 4.05
C SER A 18 0.97 -1.61 5.10
N GLN A 19 1.28 -1.33 6.36
CA GLN A 19 0.32 -1.43 7.46
C GLN A 19 -0.77 -0.36 7.35
N ALA A 20 -0.37 0.87 7.06
CA ALA A 20 -1.28 2.01 6.99
C ALA A 20 -2.39 1.78 5.96
N VAL A 21 -2.05 1.29 4.77
CA VAL A 21 -3.04 1.02 3.72
C VAL A 21 -3.98 -0.10 4.14
N ILE A 22 -3.45 -1.27 4.51
CA ILE A 22 -4.33 -2.42 4.77
C ILE A 22 -5.23 -2.21 6.00
N LEU A 23 -4.72 -1.55 7.03
CA LEU A 23 -5.51 -1.25 8.23
C LEU A 23 -6.66 -0.29 7.96
N ALA A 24 -6.52 0.59 6.97
CA ALA A 24 -7.60 1.48 6.56
C ALA A 24 -8.78 0.72 5.91
N PHE A 25 -8.57 -0.53 5.52
CA PHE A 25 -9.59 -1.41 4.93
C PHE A 25 -9.88 -2.64 5.80
N SER A 26 -9.39 -2.67 7.03
CA SER A 26 -9.49 -3.83 7.90
C SER A 26 -10.93 -4.26 8.22
N ASP A 27 -11.88 -3.34 8.20
CA ASP A 27 -13.31 -3.63 8.40
C ASP A 27 -13.90 -4.50 7.28
N LEU A 28 -13.26 -4.55 6.13
CA LEU A 28 -13.67 -5.37 4.98
C LEU A 28 -12.99 -6.73 4.96
N ILE A 29 -12.05 -6.96 5.86
CA ILE A 29 -11.18 -8.14 5.85
C ILE A 29 -11.46 -8.98 7.10
N ASP A 30 -11.85 -10.22 6.91
CA ASP A 30 -12.12 -11.16 8.00
C ASP A 30 -10.82 -11.81 8.53
N ILE A 31 -9.90 -10.94 8.95
CA ILE A 31 -8.64 -11.31 9.60
C ILE A 31 -8.44 -10.31 10.72
N ASP A 32 -8.09 -10.80 11.91
CA ASP A 32 -7.78 -9.96 13.06
C ASP A 32 -6.76 -8.88 12.71
N SER A 33 -7.04 -7.64 13.11
CA SER A 33 -6.20 -6.47 12.76
C SER A 33 -4.76 -6.59 13.24
N GLU A 34 -4.52 -7.20 14.40
CA GLU A 34 -3.16 -7.42 14.89
C GLU A 34 -2.39 -8.40 14.00
N LYS A 35 -3.04 -9.48 13.58
CA LYS A 35 -2.44 -10.46 12.66
C LYS A 35 -2.19 -9.83 11.30
N LEU A 36 -3.14 -9.07 10.82
CA LEU A 36 -3.04 -8.37 9.54
C LEU A 36 -1.85 -7.40 9.55
N SER A 37 -1.72 -6.62 10.61
CA SER A 37 -0.60 -5.68 10.81
C SER A 37 0.75 -6.40 10.79
N LYS A 38 0.86 -7.52 11.49
CA LYS A 38 2.10 -8.32 11.52
C LYS A 38 2.41 -8.93 10.16
N LEU A 39 1.39 -9.41 9.46
CA LEU A 39 1.55 -10.08 8.17
C LEU A 39 2.16 -9.17 7.12
N VAL A 40 1.79 -7.89 7.12
CA VAL A 40 2.22 -6.93 6.09
C VAL A 40 3.39 -6.05 6.51
N LEU A 41 3.78 -6.05 7.78
CA LEU A 41 4.94 -5.26 8.24
C LEU A 41 6.20 -5.53 7.41
N PRO A 42 6.54 -6.79 7.07
CA PRO A 42 7.74 -7.07 6.26
C PRO A 42 7.74 -6.41 4.88
N LEU A 43 6.60 -5.99 4.38
CA LEU A 43 6.48 -5.33 3.07
C LEU A 43 6.87 -3.86 3.10
N GLY A 44 7.04 -3.27 4.27
CA GLY A 44 7.43 -1.88 4.44
C GLY A 44 8.80 -1.58 3.85
N GLY A 45 9.00 -0.35 3.38
CA GLY A 45 10.27 0.07 2.78
C GLY A 45 10.62 -0.63 1.46
N GLY A 46 9.59 -1.09 0.74
CA GLY A 46 9.79 -1.81 -0.51
C GLY A 46 10.33 -3.23 -0.31
N LEU A 47 9.74 -3.96 0.60
CA LEU A 47 10.13 -5.30 1.09
C LEU A 47 11.36 -5.21 2.00
N GLY A 48 11.09 -5.11 3.30
CA GLY A 48 12.16 -5.11 4.32
C GLY A 48 13.24 -4.05 4.08
N ARG A 49 12.87 -2.87 3.59
CA ARG A 49 13.78 -1.77 3.21
C ARG A 49 14.72 -2.08 2.03
N LEU A 50 14.43 -3.09 1.27
CA LEU A 50 15.20 -3.38 0.06
C LEU A 50 14.86 -2.47 -1.12
N ARG A 51 13.89 -1.58 -0.94
CA ARG A 51 13.52 -0.52 -1.89
C ARG A 51 13.03 -1.05 -3.24
N LEU A 52 12.34 -2.20 -3.20
CA LEU A 52 11.69 -2.81 -4.34
C LEU A 52 10.27 -2.25 -4.50
N THR A 53 9.26 -3.10 -4.66
CA THR A 53 7.87 -2.63 -4.80
C THR A 53 7.38 -1.91 -3.55
N CYS A 54 6.77 -0.74 -3.72
CA CYS A 54 6.19 0.04 -2.63
C CYS A 54 5.24 -0.82 -1.77
N GLY A 55 5.44 -0.77 -0.45
CA GLY A 55 4.63 -1.55 0.50
C GLY A 55 3.14 -1.21 0.46
N ALA A 56 2.80 0.03 0.16
CA ALA A 56 1.41 0.46 0.00
C ALA A 56 0.75 -0.24 -1.21
N ILE A 57 1.48 -0.38 -2.31
CA ILE A 57 1.02 -1.09 -3.50
C ILE A 57 0.81 -2.57 -3.21
N ASN A 58 1.75 -3.19 -2.51
CA ASN A 58 1.60 -4.60 -2.11
C ASN A 58 0.35 -4.81 -1.24
N SER A 59 0.10 -3.92 -0.29
CA SER A 59 -1.09 -4.01 0.56
C SER A 59 -2.38 -3.82 -0.21
N MET A 60 -2.42 -2.89 -1.15
CA MET A 60 -3.55 -2.75 -2.08
C MET A 60 -3.83 -4.07 -2.80
N SER A 61 -2.79 -4.70 -3.31
CA SER A 61 -2.90 -6.00 -4.00
C SER A 61 -3.46 -7.08 -3.09
N MET A 62 -3.08 -7.09 -1.83
CA MET A 62 -3.58 -8.06 -0.85
C MET A 62 -5.06 -7.85 -0.55
N VAL A 63 -5.53 -6.60 -0.45
CA VAL A 63 -6.95 -6.30 -0.30
C VAL A 63 -7.73 -6.82 -1.50
N ILE A 64 -7.21 -6.62 -2.72
CA ILE A 64 -7.83 -7.16 -3.93
C ILE A 64 -7.91 -8.69 -3.88
N GLY A 65 -6.83 -9.34 -3.44
CA GLY A 65 -6.81 -10.80 -3.29
C GLY A 65 -7.92 -11.30 -2.36
N ILE A 66 -8.09 -10.67 -1.22
CA ILE A 66 -9.10 -11.07 -0.25
C ILE A 66 -10.54 -10.85 -0.77
N LEU A 67 -10.78 -9.71 -1.43
CA LEU A 67 -12.14 -9.31 -1.80
C LEU A 67 -12.61 -9.88 -3.15
N PHE A 68 -11.70 -10.18 -4.08
CA PHE A 68 -12.06 -10.51 -5.46
C PHE A 68 -11.55 -11.88 -5.93
N SER A 69 -10.59 -12.50 -5.24
CA SER A 69 -10.12 -13.83 -5.59
C SER A 69 -10.86 -14.91 -4.81
N ASN A 70 -10.63 -16.16 -5.20
CA ASN A 70 -11.09 -17.34 -4.46
C ASN A 70 -9.90 -18.29 -4.25
N SER A 71 -10.14 -19.40 -3.56
CA SER A 71 -9.09 -20.37 -3.22
C SER A 71 -8.76 -21.36 -4.33
N GLU A 72 -9.44 -21.26 -5.49
CA GLU A 72 -9.24 -22.19 -6.58
C GLU A 72 -7.91 -21.95 -7.29
N SER A 73 -7.18 -23.02 -7.56
CA SER A 73 -5.90 -22.97 -8.27
C SER A 73 -6.11 -23.14 -9.78
N ASN A 74 -6.72 -22.12 -10.41
CA ASN A 74 -6.99 -22.17 -11.84
C ASN A 74 -6.62 -20.82 -12.50
N GLU A 75 -6.55 -20.86 -13.85
CA GLU A 75 -6.18 -19.69 -14.64
C GLU A 75 -7.20 -18.55 -14.54
N GLU A 76 -8.49 -18.88 -14.48
CA GLU A 76 -9.55 -17.87 -14.40
C GLU A 76 -9.39 -17.01 -13.16
N ASN A 77 -9.21 -17.64 -11.99
CA ASN A 77 -8.99 -16.93 -10.73
C ASN A 77 -7.75 -16.03 -10.80
N LYS A 78 -6.64 -16.58 -11.29
CA LYS A 78 -5.40 -15.81 -11.45
C LYS A 78 -5.57 -14.65 -12.40
N ASN A 79 -6.11 -14.88 -13.57
CA ASN A 79 -6.26 -13.85 -14.60
C ASN A 79 -7.18 -12.72 -14.15
N ASN A 80 -8.29 -13.04 -13.50
CA ASN A 80 -9.22 -12.05 -12.99
C ASN A 80 -8.58 -11.18 -11.90
N THR A 81 -7.86 -11.82 -10.98
CA THR A 81 -7.18 -11.12 -9.88
C THR A 81 -6.05 -10.24 -10.42
N TYR A 82 -5.21 -10.78 -11.29
CA TYR A 82 -4.09 -10.04 -11.88
C TYR A 82 -4.56 -8.84 -12.69
N ALA A 83 -5.67 -8.98 -13.42
CA ALA A 83 -6.23 -7.87 -14.20
C ALA A 83 -6.62 -6.69 -13.32
N ILE A 84 -7.22 -6.95 -12.16
CA ILE A 84 -7.60 -5.90 -11.21
C ILE A 84 -6.34 -5.21 -10.66
N VAL A 85 -5.36 -5.98 -10.24
CA VAL A 85 -4.10 -5.44 -9.71
C VAL A 85 -3.43 -4.56 -10.77
N GLN A 86 -3.35 -5.03 -12.01
CA GLN A 86 -2.75 -4.28 -13.12
C GLN A 86 -3.50 -2.96 -13.36
N GLU A 87 -4.83 -2.98 -13.34
CA GLU A 87 -5.63 -1.77 -13.50
C GLU A 87 -5.32 -0.73 -12.42
N LEU A 88 -5.31 -1.14 -11.16
CA LEU A 88 -5.08 -0.22 -10.05
C LEU A 88 -3.63 0.28 -10.00
N VAL A 89 -2.68 -0.58 -10.32
CA VAL A 89 -1.26 -0.19 -10.45
C VAL A 89 -1.12 0.86 -11.56
N ASN A 90 -1.79 0.67 -12.70
CA ASN A 90 -1.75 1.64 -13.79
C ASN A 90 -2.34 2.99 -13.38
N ARG A 91 -3.44 3.00 -12.62
CA ARG A 91 -4.00 4.24 -12.06
C ARG A 91 -2.98 4.97 -11.18
N PHE A 92 -2.26 4.22 -10.35
CA PHE A 92 -1.21 4.79 -9.49
C PHE A 92 -0.03 5.34 -10.32
N ILE A 93 0.41 4.61 -11.33
CA ILE A 93 1.53 5.03 -12.20
C ILE A 93 1.20 6.30 -12.97
N GLU A 94 -0.04 6.50 -13.40
CA GLU A 94 -0.47 7.74 -14.06
C GLU A 94 -0.18 8.97 -13.19
N GLU A 95 -0.36 8.88 -11.88
CA GLU A 95 -0.12 9.98 -10.95
C GLU A 95 1.30 10.03 -10.41
N ASN A 96 1.92 8.88 -10.18
CA ASN A 96 3.17 8.76 -9.42
C ASN A 96 4.35 8.21 -10.25
N LYS A 97 4.12 7.82 -11.48
CA LYS A 97 5.10 7.37 -12.49
C LYS A 97 5.67 5.97 -12.26
N THR A 98 5.76 5.49 -11.04
CA THR A 98 6.42 4.22 -10.70
C THR A 98 5.83 3.61 -9.45
N ILE A 99 5.96 2.30 -9.28
CA ILE A 99 5.64 1.60 -8.03
C ILE A 99 6.89 1.17 -7.26
N ASN A 100 8.07 1.50 -7.76
CA ASN A 100 9.33 1.14 -7.13
C ASN A 100 9.67 2.10 -5.99
N CYS A 101 9.90 1.55 -4.79
CA CYS A 101 10.16 2.34 -3.58
C CYS A 101 11.36 3.28 -3.76
N ALA A 102 12.47 2.78 -4.30
CA ALA A 102 13.66 3.61 -4.52
C ALA A 102 13.38 4.77 -5.46
N GLU A 103 12.67 4.52 -6.55
CA GLU A 103 12.35 5.57 -7.54
C GLU A 103 11.41 6.62 -6.96
N LEU A 104 10.41 6.20 -6.17
CA LEU A 104 9.51 7.12 -5.48
C LEU A 104 10.26 8.06 -4.51
N LEU A 105 11.23 7.52 -3.78
CA LEU A 105 12.07 8.33 -2.90
C LEU A 105 12.97 9.28 -3.68
N LYS A 106 13.55 8.82 -4.79
CA LYS A 106 14.39 9.67 -5.66
C LYS A 106 13.59 10.82 -6.28
N GLN A 107 12.34 10.60 -6.64
CA GLN A 107 11.47 11.66 -7.16
C GLN A 107 11.24 12.77 -6.12
N ALA A 108 11.32 12.45 -4.84
CA ALA A 108 11.24 13.43 -3.75
C ALA A 108 12.61 13.99 -3.36
N GLU A 109 13.62 13.80 -4.20
CA GLU A 109 14.99 14.28 -3.99
C GLU A 109 15.65 13.74 -2.71
N LEU A 110 15.26 12.51 -2.32
CA LEU A 110 15.83 11.85 -1.16
C LEU A 110 16.94 10.89 -1.55
N GLU A 111 17.95 10.81 -0.69
CA GLU A 111 18.98 9.79 -0.79
C GLU A 111 18.37 8.43 -0.38
N VAL A 112 18.62 7.41 -1.18
CA VAL A 112 18.06 6.07 -0.96
C VAL A 112 19.07 5.19 -0.25
N GLN A 113 18.71 4.73 0.95
CA GLN A 113 19.47 3.71 1.66
C GLN A 113 18.76 2.38 1.52
N ILE A 114 19.48 1.38 1.03
CA ILE A 114 18.97 0.01 0.84
C ILE A 114 19.35 -0.84 2.05
N GLY A 115 18.35 -1.48 2.67
CA GLY A 115 18.55 -2.32 3.84
C GLY A 115 18.76 -1.52 5.13
N GLY A 116 19.40 -2.12 6.10
CA GLY A 116 19.65 -1.50 7.39
C GLY A 116 18.42 -1.41 8.29
N LYS A 117 18.40 -0.40 9.14
CA LYS A 117 17.37 -0.21 10.16
C LYS A 117 16.30 0.78 9.69
N ALA A 118 15.08 0.60 10.20
CA ALA A 118 14.01 1.58 10.00
C ALA A 118 14.45 2.97 10.51
N GLU A 119 14.08 4.00 9.77
CA GLU A 119 14.35 5.37 10.18
C GLU A 119 13.46 5.79 11.34
N GLU A 120 14.00 6.63 12.22
CA GLU A 120 13.22 7.23 13.28
C GLU A 120 12.16 8.17 12.70
N ARG A 121 10.93 8.06 13.21
CA ARG A 121 9.79 8.85 12.75
C ARG A 121 9.76 10.23 13.43
N THR A 122 10.67 11.10 13.00
CA THR A 122 10.76 12.48 13.47
C THR A 122 9.86 13.41 12.67
N SER A 123 9.66 14.64 13.15
CA SER A 123 8.92 15.65 12.39
C SER A 123 9.60 15.95 11.05
N GLU A 124 10.92 15.91 11.01
CA GLU A 124 11.67 16.10 9.78
C GLU A 124 11.48 14.96 8.78
N TYR A 125 11.41 13.71 9.27
CA TYR A 125 11.09 12.55 8.46
C TYR A 125 9.77 12.78 7.71
N TYR A 126 8.71 13.14 8.44
CA TYR A 126 7.39 13.34 7.84
C TYR A 126 7.32 14.52 6.89
N LYS A 127 8.12 15.55 7.09
CA LYS A 127 8.19 16.69 6.16
C LYS A 127 8.83 16.34 4.83
N LYS A 128 9.85 15.48 4.84
CA LYS A 128 10.67 15.16 3.65
C LYS A 128 10.15 13.95 2.88
N ARG A 129 9.57 12.96 3.57
CA ARG A 129 9.15 11.71 2.95
C ARG A 129 7.87 11.87 2.15
N PRO A 130 7.81 11.35 0.91
CA PRO A 130 6.59 11.36 0.11
C PRO A 130 5.60 10.28 0.54
N CYS A 131 5.99 9.37 1.43
CA CYS A 131 5.26 8.16 1.77
C CYS A 131 3.84 8.43 2.30
N GLY A 132 3.64 9.49 3.07
CA GLY A 132 2.30 9.86 3.55
C GLY A 132 1.35 10.18 2.41
N LYS A 133 1.81 10.92 1.40
CA LYS A 133 1.03 11.24 0.20
C LYS A 133 0.83 10.00 -0.67
N ILE A 134 1.83 9.14 -0.76
CA ILE A 134 1.75 7.87 -1.50
C ILE A 134 0.70 6.96 -0.88
N VAL A 135 0.74 6.79 0.44
CA VAL A 135 -0.26 6.01 1.19
C VAL A 135 -1.66 6.55 0.95
N TYR A 136 -1.82 7.87 0.99
CA TYR A 136 -3.09 8.53 0.68
C TYR A 136 -3.55 8.20 -0.75
N SER A 137 -2.66 8.35 -1.73
CA SER A 137 -2.96 8.08 -3.15
C SER A 137 -3.40 6.64 -3.36
N VAL A 138 -2.67 5.68 -2.80
CA VAL A 138 -3.00 4.24 -2.94
C VAL A 138 -4.36 3.94 -2.32
N ALA A 139 -4.61 4.41 -1.10
CA ALA A 139 -5.87 4.17 -0.42
C ALA A 139 -7.05 4.83 -1.14
N LYS A 140 -6.84 6.01 -1.70
CA LYS A 140 -7.86 6.70 -2.51
C LYS A 140 -8.22 5.92 -3.77
N ILE A 141 -7.23 5.44 -4.50
CA ILE A 141 -7.44 4.62 -5.71
C ILE A 141 -8.24 3.36 -5.36
N LEU A 142 -7.85 2.68 -4.29
CA LEU A 142 -8.53 1.47 -3.86
C LEU A 142 -9.97 1.77 -3.42
N GLU A 143 -10.18 2.81 -2.63
CA GLU A 143 -11.52 3.21 -2.18
C GLU A 143 -12.44 3.55 -3.35
N GLU A 144 -11.96 4.33 -4.31
CA GLU A 144 -12.72 4.66 -5.52
C GLU A 144 -13.10 3.41 -6.31
N PHE A 145 -12.15 2.50 -6.49
CA PHE A 145 -12.41 1.23 -7.17
C PHE A 145 -13.46 0.39 -6.44
N LEU A 146 -13.38 0.28 -5.12
CA LEU A 146 -14.34 -0.48 -4.33
C LEU A 146 -15.75 0.13 -4.40
N LYS A 147 -15.85 1.45 -4.48
CA LYS A 147 -17.13 2.15 -4.73
C LYS A 147 -17.67 1.85 -6.12
N GLU A 148 -16.82 1.89 -7.16
CA GLU A 148 -17.21 1.54 -8.52
C GLU A 148 -17.77 0.11 -8.60
N LYS A 149 -17.24 -0.81 -7.80
CA LYS A 149 -17.66 -2.20 -7.73
C LYS A 149 -18.77 -2.47 -6.71
N GLU A 150 -19.28 -1.42 -6.09
CA GLU A 150 -20.36 -1.51 -5.09
C GLU A 150 -20.02 -2.41 -3.90
N VAL A 151 -18.74 -2.49 -3.53
CA VAL A 151 -18.28 -3.19 -2.32
C VAL A 151 -18.51 -2.32 -1.08
N ILE A 152 -18.38 -1.03 -1.26
CA ILE A 152 -18.59 -0.04 -0.20
C ILE A 152 -19.45 1.11 -0.68
#